data_0b53305dceb0c752943c33a95f1b2f50
#
_entry.id   0b53305dceb0c752943c33a95f1b2f50
#
_cell.length_a   1.000
_cell.length_b   1.000
_cell.length_c   1.000
_cell.angle_alpha   90.00
_cell.angle_beta   90.00
_cell.angle_gamma   90.00
#
_symmetry.space_group_name_H-M   'P 1'
#
loop_
_entity.id
_entity.type
_entity.pdbx_description
1 polymer ?
#
loop_
_entity_poly.entity_id
_entity_poly.type
_entity_poly.pdbx_seq_one_letter_code
_entity_poly.pdbx_strand_id
1 'polypeptide(L)'
;MKKFILAAANLALMAGILTGCGTGDPSDGKSTDGSGTVATDGSTSMEKVIGFLSEAYMEEHGDIKVTYNPTGSSSGIQAVAEGRCDIGLASRDLKEEETVDLQGTVVAIDGIGMIVHPDNPVGDLTIEQIGDIYTGKITNWKDVGGSDAPIVCIGREAASGTRDGFEEVTGTKDNCLYSQELTSTGDVVQTVSGNPNAIGYASVAAVNDTVKLVSVEGTIPTIENIQNGNYKVQRNFVLVTRKDTPLSEAAQDFFDFATSPQADSLITEAGAVPVKR
;
A
#
# COMPACT_ATOMS: atom_id res chain seq x y z
N MET A 1 60.63 24.96 -0.97
CA MET A 1 61.16 26.30 -0.53
C MET A 1 60.00 27.05 0.13
N LYS A 2 60.26 27.43 1.40
CA LYS A 2 59.68 28.58 2.13
C LYS A 2 58.15 28.68 2.26
N LYS A 3 57.53 28.99 3.38
CA LYS A 3 57.85 29.17 4.80
C LYS A 3 56.49 29.41 5.49
N PHE A 4 56.27 28.81 6.63
CA PHE A 4 55.66 29.26 7.88
C PHE A 4 55.13 30.70 7.95
N ILE A 5 53.97 30.93 8.60
CA ILE A 5 53.89 31.74 9.81
C ILE A 5 52.61 31.38 10.60
N LEU A 6 52.84 31.12 11.88
CA LEU A 6 51.93 30.99 13.02
C LEU A 6 51.52 32.39 13.51
N ALA A 7 50.30 32.57 14.03
CA ALA A 7 50.05 33.55 15.08
C ALA A 7 48.87 33.12 15.96
N ALA A 8 49.15 33.16 17.24
CA ALA A 8 48.34 32.66 18.36
C ALA A 8 47.53 33.78 19.04
N ALA A 9 46.54 33.34 19.77
CA ALA A 9 46.01 33.83 21.04
C ALA A 9 45.31 35.22 21.12
N ASN A 10 44.05 35.22 21.63
CA ASN A 10 43.79 35.88 22.91
C ASN A 10 42.48 35.41 23.57
N LEU A 11 42.65 35.12 24.82
CA LEU A 11 41.71 34.73 25.88
C LEU A 11 41.11 36.01 26.50
N ALA A 12 39.79 36.08 26.65
CA ALA A 12 39.19 37.03 27.59
C ALA A 12 37.94 36.40 28.26
N LEU A 13 38.10 36.12 29.51
CA LEU A 13 37.14 35.67 30.52
C LEU A 13 36.38 36.92 31.01
N MET A 14 35.02 36.88 31.02
CA MET A 14 34.24 37.75 31.92
C MET A 14 33.05 37.01 32.46
N ALA A 15 33.11 36.74 33.75
CA ALA A 15 32.01 36.28 34.59
C ALA A 15 31.09 37.46 34.92
N GLY A 16 29.78 37.24 34.81
CA GLY A 16 28.75 38.14 35.29
C GLY A 16 27.61 37.37 35.91
N ILE A 17 27.60 37.28 37.22
CA ILE A 17 26.51 36.73 38.05
C ILE A 17 25.49 37.83 38.25
N LEU A 18 24.22 37.61 37.88
CA LEU A 18 23.10 38.38 38.39
C LEU A 18 21.94 37.43 38.71
N THR A 19 21.73 37.20 39.99
CA THR A 19 20.60 36.61 40.61
C THR A 19 19.36 37.48 40.42
N GLY A 20 18.29 36.89 39.85
CA GLY A 20 16.93 37.45 39.80
C GLY A 20 15.93 36.37 40.20
N CYS A 21 15.54 36.36 41.48
CA CYS A 21 14.36 35.63 41.95
C CYS A 21 13.10 36.30 41.39
N GLY A 22 12.35 35.59 40.53
CA GLY A 22 10.99 35.91 40.15
C GLY A 22 10.14 34.70 40.41
N THR A 23 9.34 34.78 41.48
CA THR A 23 8.24 33.84 41.73
C THR A 23 7.16 34.06 40.67
N GLY A 24 7.08 33.16 39.71
CA GLY A 24 5.98 33.05 38.74
C GLY A 24 5.32 31.71 38.88
N ASP A 25 4.04 31.73 39.10
CA ASP A 25 3.12 30.58 39.15
C ASP A 25 3.39 29.58 38.02
N PRO A 26 3.30 28.26 38.28
CA PRO A 26 3.23 27.29 37.20
C PRO A 26 1.83 27.35 36.59
N SER A 27 1.60 28.25 35.64
CA SER A 27 0.47 28.08 34.75
C SER A 27 0.75 26.85 33.88
N ASP A 28 -0.04 25.81 34.07
CA ASP A 28 -0.22 24.69 33.17
C ASP A 28 -0.46 25.21 31.75
N GLY A 29 0.59 25.52 31.05
CA GLY A 29 0.61 25.66 29.62
C GLY A 29 0.78 24.28 29.02
N LYS A 30 -0.32 23.55 28.87
CA LYS A 30 -0.42 22.43 27.95
C LYS A 30 -0.09 22.99 26.56
N SER A 31 1.18 22.99 26.17
CA SER A 31 1.58 23.24 24.80
C SER A 31 1.06 22.05 23.99
N THR A 32 -0.09 22.25 23.36
CA THR A 32 -0.55 21.44 22.25
C THR A 32 0.32 21.80 21.05
N ASP A 33 1.58 21.41 21.09
CA ASP A 33 2.44 21.41 19.91
C ASP A 33 2.12 20.10 19.17
N GLY A 34 1.03 20.14 18.37
CA GLY A 34 0.52 19.03 17.58
C GLY A 34 1.37 18.71 16.34
N SER A 35 2.62 19.16 16.30
CA SER A 35 3.53 18.81 15.21
C SER A 35 4.01 17.38 15.35
N GLY A 36 3.66 16.53 14.38
CA GLY A 36 4.00 15.11 14.40
C GLY A 36 4.29 14.56 13.00
N THR A 37 4.99 13.44 12.96
CA THR A 37 5.12 12.65 11.73
C THR A 37 4.48 11.31 11.96
N VAL A 38 3.62 10.89 11.04
CA VAL A 38 3.04 9.56 10.96
C VAL A 38 3.75 8.79 9.84
N ALA A 39 4.45 7.73 10.20
CA ALA A 39 5.17 6.90 9.24
C ALA A 39 4.32 5.70 8.84
N THR A 40 3.98 5.57 7.56
CA THR A 40 3.31 4.38 7.02
C THR A 40 4.22 3.66 6.03
N ASP A 41 4.15 2.32 6.02
CA ASP A 41 5.01 1.47 5.19
C ASP A 41 4.23 0.26 4.70
N GLY A 42 4.44 -0.17 3.46
CA GLY A 42 3.89 -1.44 3.00
C GLY A 42 3.30 -1.48 1.59
N SER A 43 2.08 -1.96 1.49
CA SER A 43 1.42 -2.35 0.25
C SER A 43 1.42 -1.26 -0.83
N THR A 44 2.04 -1.54 -1.97
CA THR A 44 2.00 -0.67 -3.16
C THR A 44 0.63 -0.59 -3.84
N SER A 45 -0.28 -1.52 -3.53
CA SER A 45 -1.66 -1.47 -4.01
C SER A 45 -2.52 -0.45 -3.26
N MET A 46 -2.09 -0.06 -2.05
CA MET A 46 -2.80 0.93 -1.24
C MET A 46 -2.37 2.37 -1.54
N GLU A 47 -1.46 2.59 -2.48
CA GLU A 47 -0.87 3.91 -2.78
C GLU A 47 -1.91 5.02 -2.97
N LYS A 48 -2.94 4.78 -3.80
CA LYS A 48 -4.01 5.77 -3.98
C LYS A 48 -4.84 5.98 -2.72
N VAL A 49 -5.23 4.90 -2.04
CA VAL A 49 -6.04 5.00 -0.83
C VAL A 49 -5.29 5.77 0.25
N ILE A 50 -4.03 5.38 0.53
CA ILE A 50 -3.25 6.09 1.55
C ILE A 50 -2.91 7.51 1.13
N GLY A 51 -2.71 7.77 -0.16
CA GLY A 51 -2.50 9.11 -0.71
C GLY A 51 -3.68 10.03 -0.44
N PHE A 52 -4.90 9.65 -0.83
CA PHE A 52 -6.11 10.44 -0.61
C PHE A 52 -6.37 10.68 0.88
N LEU A 53 -6.22 9.64 1.72
CA LEU A 53 -6.38 9.77 3.17
C LEU A 53 -5.35 10.71 3.78
N SER A 54 -4.08 10.58 3.38
CA SER A 54 -2.99 11.40 3.91
C SER A 54 -3.11 12.86 3.48
N GLU A 55 -3.46 13.13 2.22
CA GLU A 55 -3.64 14.48 1.70
C GLU A 55 -4.79 15.18 2.42
N ALA A 56 -5.98 14.54 2.50
CA ALA A 56 -7.13 15.11 3.19
C ALA A 56 -6.85 15.36 4.68
N TYR A 57 -6.18 14.42 5.35
CA TYR A 57 -5.83 14.57 6.75
C TYR A 57 -4.85 15.73 6.99
N MET A 58 -3.81 15.85 6.15
CA MET A 58 -2.82 16.92 6.26
C MET A 58 -3.38 18.31 5.90
N GLU A 59 -4.42 18.38 5.05
CA GLU A 59 -5.13 19.66 4.79
C GLU A 59 -5.85 20.18 6.03
N GLU A 60 -6.40 19.30 6.86
CA GLU A 60 -7.08 19.65 8.11
C GLU A 60 -6.11 19.82 9.30
N HIS A 61 -4.96 19.13 9.27
CA HIS A 61 -3.96 19.04 10.33
C HIS A 61 -2.57 19.47 9.81
N GLY A 62 -2.41 20.75 9.50
CA GLY A 62 -1.23 21.30 8.82
C GLY A 62 0.11 21.11 9.55
N ASP A 63 0.08 20.81 10.85
CA ASP A 63 1.27 20.55 11.68
C ASP A 63 1.68 19.07 11.69
N ILE A 64 0.88 18.18 11.08
CA ILE A 64 1.14 16.74 10.99
C ILE A 64 1.59 16.38 9.59
N LYS A 65 2.64 15.58 9.49
CA LYS A 65 3.14 15.02 8.23
C LYS A 65 2.91 13.52 8.19
N VAL A 66 2.07 13.04 7.28
CA VAL A 66 1.93 11.62 6.98
C VAL A 66 2.90 11.23 5.86
N THR A 67 3.68 10.18 6.05
CA THR A 67 4.63 9.67 5.06
C THR A 67 4.28 8.24 4.67
N TYR A 68 4.50 7.90 3.41
CA TYR A 68 4.25 6.57 2.88
C TYR A 68 5.49 6.00 2.20
N ASN A 69 5.84 4.76 2.54
CA ASN A 69 6.96 4.03 1.95
C ASN A 69 6.44 2.74 1.28
N PRO A 70 6.45 2.64 -0.06
CA PRO A 70 5.86 1.52 -0.82
C PRO A 70 6.81 0.31 -0.89
N THR A 71 6.82 -0.56 0.11
CA THR A 71 7.76 -1.69 0.23
C THR A 71 7.14 -3.08 0.01
N GLY A 72 5.80 -3.15 -0.10
CA GLY A 72 5.04 -4.40 -0.15
C GLY A 72 4.48 -4.81 1.22
N SER A 73 3.39 -5.61 1.19
CA SER A 73 2.61 -5.92 2.41
C SER A 73 3.42 -6.60 3.50
N SER A 74 4.18 -7.63 3.17
CA SER A 74 4.97 -8.37 4.16
C SER A 74 6.09 -7.50 4.76
N SER A 75 6.70 -6.62 3.95
CA SER A 75 7.72 -5.67 4.42
C SER A 75 7.13 -4.62 5.36
N GLY A 76 5.92 -4.09 5.05
CA GLY A 76 5.21 -3.14 5.92
C GLY A 76 4.79 -3.77 7.25
N ILE A 77 4.27 -5.01 7.22
CA ILE A 77 3.94 -5.78 8.44
C ILE A 77 5.19 -5.96 9.31
N GLN A 78 6.32 -6.33 8.70
CA GLN A 78 7.58 -6.45 9.42
C GLN A 78 8.07 -5.09 9.94
N ALA A 79 7.92 -4.02 9.17
CA ALA A 79 8.32 -2.68 9.60
C ALA A 79 7.58 -2.22 10.88
N VAL A 80 6.27 -2.50 10.97
CA VAL A 80 5.49 -2.26 12.19
C VAL A 80 5.97 -3.13 13.35
N ALA A 81 6.15 -4.43 13.12
CA ALA A 81 6.60 -5.36 14.16
C ALA A 81 7.93 -4.92 14.79
N GLU A 82 8.85 -4.41 13.96
CA GLU A 82 10.16 -3.91 14.36
C GLU A 82 10.14 -2.45 14.88
N GLY A 83 9.00 -1.76 14.82
CA GLY A 83 8.86 -0.37 15.25
C GLY A 83 9.53 0.64 14.31
N ARG A 84 9.73 0.29 13.02
CA ARG A 84 10.31 1.17 12.00
C ARG A 84 9.29 2.12 11.36
N CYS A 85 8.00 1.82 11.50
CA CYS A 85 6.90 2.71 11.15
C CYS A 85 5.78 2.61 12.19
N ASP A 86 4.85 3.56 12.16
CA ASP A 86 3.71 3.61 13.09
C ASP A 86 2.59 2.68 12.63
N ILE A 87 2.25 2.71 11.33
CA ILE A 87 1.15 1.96 10.73
C ILE A 87 1.65 1.21 9.51
N GLY A 88 1.47 -0.11 9.51
CA GLY A 88 1.72 -0.97 8.36
C GLY A 88 0.53 -1.00 7.42
N LEU A 89 0.80 -1.13 6.13
CA LEU A 89 -0.20 -1.21 5.08
C LEU A 89 -0.14 -2.60 4.44
N ALA A 90 -1.21 -3.37 4.56
CA ALA A 90 -1.27 -4.69 3.96
C ALA A 90 -2.47 -4.83 3.01
N SER A 91 -2.27 -5.50 1.90
CA SER A 91 -3.31 -5.87 0.94
C SER A 91 -3.62 -7.36 1.00
N ARG A 92 -3.62 -7.88 2.18
CA ARG A 92 -4.04 -9.20 2.64
C ARG A 92 -4.32 -9.15 4.14
N ASP A 93 -5.03 -10.11 4.64
CA ASP A 93 -5.16 -10.29 6.09
C ASP A 93 -3.83 -10.71 6.73
N LEU A 94 -3.70 -10.50 8.03
CA LEU A 94 -2.57 -10.98 8.79
C LEU A 94 -2.59 -12.51 8.87
N LYS A 95 -1.44 -13.14 8.74
CA LYS A 95 -1.27 -14.56 9.01
C LYS A 95 -1.39 -14.83 10.52
N GLU A 96 -1.72 -16.05 10.89
CA GLU A 96 -1.93 -16.42 12.30
C GLU A 96 -0.73 -16.06 13.18
N GLU A 97 0.49 -16.34 12.70
CA GLU A 97 1.73 -15.99 13.39
C GLU A 97 1.96 -14.48 13.55
N GLU A 98 1.48 -13.68 12.60
CA GLU A 98 1.57 -12.21 12.65
C GLU A 98 0.58 -11.62 13.66
N THR A 99 -0.55 -12.30 13.89
CA THR A 99 -1.57 -11.84 14.85
C THR A 99 -1.16 -11.98 16.33
N VAL A 100 -0.04 -12.57 16.64
CA VAL A 100 0.46 -12.67 18.03
C VAL A 100 0.71 -11.27 18.59
N ASP A 101 1.50 -10.47 17.89
CA ASP A 101 1.96 -9.15 18.35
C ASP A 101 1.29 -7.98 17.60
N LEU A 102 0.63 -8.27 16.49
CA LEU A 102 0.05 -7.26 15.60
C LEU A 102 -1.48 -7.36 15.55
N GLN A 103 -2.10 -6.21 15.31
CA GLN A 103 -3.53 -6.08 15.05
C GLN A 103 -3.74 -5.52 13.65
N GLY A 104 -4.58 -6.22 12.86
CA GLY A 104 -5.05 -5.75 11.56
C GLY A 104 -6.44 -5.12 11.68
N THR A 105 -6.63 -3.94 11.08
CA THR A 105 -7.93 -3.28 10.95
C THR A 105 -8.26 -3.11 9.48
N VAL A 106 -9.31 -3.78 9.03
CA VAL A 106 -9.76 -3.67 7.62
C VAL A 106 -10.38 -2.30 7.40
N VAL A 107 -9.90 -1.57 6.40
CA VAL A 107 -10.40 -0.23 6.04
C VAL A 107 -11.14 -0.22 4.71
N ALA A 108 -10.79 -1.12 3.79
CA ALA A 108 -11.44 -1.23 2.49
C ALA A 108 -11.36 -2.65 1.94
N ILE A 109 -12.19 -2.91 0.93
CA ILE A 109 -12.11 -4.10 0.07
C ILE A 109 -11.62 -3.63 -1.31
N ASP A 110 -10.66 -4.33 -1.89
CA ASP A 110 -10.11 -4.05 -3.20
C ASP A 110 -10.26 -5.25 -4.14
N GLY A 111 -10.62 -4.98 -5.38
CA GLY A 111 -10.61 -6.00 -6.44
C GLY A 111 -9.19 -6.20 -6.98
N ILE A 112 -8.80 -7.45 -7.16
CA ILE A 112 -7.60 -7.80 -7.93
C ILE A 112 -8.03 -7.95 -9.38
N GLY A 113 -7.84 -6.91 -10.19
CA GLY A 113 -8.20 -6.90 -11.60
C GLY A 113 -7.19 -7.68 -12.44
N MET A 114 -7.69 -8.56 -13.31
CA MET A 114 -6.88 -9.13 -14.38
C MET A 114 -6.71 -8.07 -15.47
N ILE A 115 -5.48 -7.79 -15.86
CA ILE A 115 -5.15 -6.75 -16.83
C ILE A 115 -4.38 -7.33 -18.01
N VAL A 116 -4.71 -6.81 -19.21
CA VAL A 116 -4.03 -7.14 -20.47
C VAL A 116 -3.78 -5.84 -21.25
N HIS A 117 -2.95 -5.92 -22.29
CA HIS A 117 -2.78 -4.81 -23.24
C HIS A 117 -4.12 -4.45 -23.90
N PRO A 118 -4.41 -3.17 -24.19
CA PRO A 118 -5.67 -2.76 -24.80
C PRO A 118 -6.01 -3.48 -26.12
N ASP A 119 -5.02 -3.82 -26.92
CA ASP A 119 -5.18 -4.53 -28.20
C ASP A 119 -5.43 -6.05 -28.02
N ASN A 120 -5.32 -6.60 -26.83
CA ASN A 120 -5.61 -8.02 -26.58
C ASN A 120 -7.14 -8.25 -26.72
N PRO A 121 -7.61 -9.17 -27.60
CA PRO A 121 -9.05 -9.37 -27.82
C PRO A 121 -9.76 -10.08 -26.67
N VAL A 122 -9.05 -10.76 -25.76
CA VAL A 122 -9.66 -11.50 -24.62
C VAL A 122 -10.37 -10.53 -23.68
N GLY A 123 -11.67 -10.78 -23.44
CA GLY A 123 -12.52 -9.93 -22.62
C GLY A 123 -13.02 -10.57 -21.35
N ASP A 124 -12.95 -11.92 -21.25
CA ASP A 124 -13.38 -12.69 -20.07
C ASP A 124 -12.50 -13.92 -19.88
N LEU A 125 -12.24 -14.29 -18.63
CA LEU A 125 -11.53 -15.50 -18.25
C LEU A 125 -12.23 -16.13 -17.03
N THR A 126 -12.24 -17.44 -16.96
CA THR A 126 -12.63 -18.14 -15.72
C THR A 126 -11.48 -18.17 -14.73
N ILE A 127 -11.77 -18.35 -13.44
CA ILE A 127 -10.74 -18.53 -12.40
C ILE A 127 -9.85 -19.73 -12.72
N GLU A 128 -10.43 -20.81 -13.25
CA GLU A 128 -9.68 -21.98 -13.70
C GLU A 128 -8.71 -21.65 -14.84
N GLN A 129 -9.19 -20.93 -15.88
CA GLN A 129 -8.32 -20.50 -16.99
C GLN A 129 -7.17 -19.59 -16.51
N ILE A 130 -7.44 -18.68 -15.57
CA ILE A 130 -6.41 -17.83 -14.96
C ILE A 130 -5.39 -18.72 -14.24
N GLY A 131 -5.81 -19.65 -13.43
CA GLY A 131 -4.94 -20.61 -12.75
C GLY A 131 -4.10 -21.43 -13.73
N ASP A 132 -4.71 -21.92 -14.81
CA ASP A 132 -4.03 -22.71 -15.83
C ASP A 132 -3.03 -21.89 -16.66
N ILE A 133 -3.31 -20.61 -16.91
CA ILE A 133 -2.35 -19.67 -17.52
C ILE A 133 -1.15 -19.50 -16.61
N TYR A 134 -1.35 -19.17 -15.34
CA TYR A 134 -0.24 -18.88 -14.42
C TYR A 134 0.52 -20.12 -13.98
N THR A 135 -0.04 -21.32 -14.12
CA THR A 135 0.67 -22.59 -13.88
C THR A 135 1.29 -23.20 -15.16
N GLY A 136 1.15 -22.52 -16.30
CA GLY A 136 1.76 -22.93 -17.57
C GLY A 136 1.06 -24.09 -18.29
N LYS A 137 -0.17 -24.43 -17.91
CA LYS A 137 -1.01 -25.40 -18.65
C LYS A 137 -1.59 -24.76 -19.91
N ILE A 138 -1.97 -23.46 -19.85
CA ILE A 138 -2.35 -22.64 -21.00
C ILE A 138 -1.24 -21.65 -21.26
N THR A 139 -0.61 -21.72 -22.43
CA THR A 139 0.55 -20.90 -22.79
C THR A 139 0.35 -20.05 -24.04
N ASN A 140 -0.79 -20.19 -24.70
CA ASN A 140 -1.11 -19.46 -25.92
C ASN A 140 -2.50 -18.79 -25.79
N TRP A 141 -2.58 -17.53 -26.18
CA TRP A 141 -3.80 -16.76 -26.11
C TRP A 141 -4.97 -17.35 -26.92
N LYS A 142 -4.69 -18.07 -28.03
CA LYS A 142 -5.74 -18.73 -28.84
C LYS A 142 -6.57 -19.73 -28.05
N ASP A 143 -5.98 -20.34 -27.01
CA ASP A 143 -6.64 -21.38 -26.20
C ASP A 143 -7.73 -20.79 -25.28
N VAL A 144 -7.73 -19.45 -25.14
CA VAL A 144 -8.71 -18.68 -24.38
C VAL A 144 -9.41 -17.60 -25.22
N GLY A 145 -9.46 -17.79 -26.54
CA GLY A 145 -10.19 -16.88 -27.47
C GLY A 145 -9.41 -15.67 -27.95
N GLY A 146 -8.12 -15.62 -27.70
CA GLY A 146 -7.22 -14.57 -28.17
C GLY A 146 -6.53 -14.89 -29.49
N SER A 147 -5.51 -14.11 -29.82
CA SER A 147 -4.65 -14.28 -31.01
C SER A 147 -3.73 -15.50 -30.85
N ASP A 148 -3.25 -16.07 -31.95
CA ASP A 148 -2.21 -17.13 -31.90
C ASP A 148 -0.86 -16.52 -31.51
N ALA A 149 -0.64 -16.34 -30.20
CA ALA A 149 0.55 -15.72 -29.63
C ALA A 149 0.80 -16.29 -28.23
N PRO A 150 2.08 -16.36 -27.78
CA PRO A 150 2.39 -16.84 -26.44
C PRO A 150 1.88 -15.89 -25.36
N ILE A 151 1.50 -16.43 -24.19
CA ILE A 151 1.13 -15.64 -23.03
C ILE A 151 2.38 -15.32 -22.20
N VAL A 152 2.54 -14.06 -21.81
CA VAL A 152 3.61 -13.58 -20.93
C VAL A 152 3.01 -13.23 -19.57
N CYS A 153 3.22 -14.07 -18.57
CA CYS A 153 2.68 -13.90 -17.23
C CYS A 153 3.53 -12.92 -16.42
N ILE A 154 2.94 -11.78 -16.09
CA ILE A 154 3.55 -10.75 -15.22
C ILE A 154 2.97 -10.92 -13.82
N GLY A 155 3.84 -11.02 -12.82
CA GLY A 155 3.46 -11.17 -11.43
C GLY A 155 4.19 -10.24 -10.49
N ARG A 156 4.02 -10.49 -9.22
CA ARG A 156 4.58 -9.71 -8.13
C ARG A 156 5.58 -10.56 -7.33
N GLU A 157 6.49 -9.87 -6.66
CA GLU A 157 7.44 -10.46 -5.69
C GLU A 157 6.73 -11.14 -4.51
N ALA A 158 7.46 -11.99 -3.79
CA ALA A 158 6.92 -12.78 -2.68
C ALA A 158 6.42 -11.94 -1.48
N ALA A 159 6.87 -10.68 -1.34
CA ALA A 159 6.40 -9.77 -0.28
C ALA A 159 5.03 -9.12 -0.58
N SER A 160 4.48 -9.36 -1.77
CA SER A 160 3.25 -8.72 -2.24
C SER A 160 1.99 -9.39 -1.69
N GLY A 161 1.19 -8.64 -0.92
CA GLY A 161 -0.15 -9.11 -0.54
C GLY A 161 -1.11 -9.25 -1.73
N THR A 162 -0.86 -8.59 -2.87
CA THR A 162 -1.62 -8.80 -4.10
C THR A 162 -1.36 -10.18 -4.68
N ARG A 163 -0.09 -10.62 -4.66
CA ARG A 163 0.28 -11.98 -5.05
C ARG A 163 -0.38 -13.00 -4.14
N ASP A 164 -0.28 -12.81 -2.82
CA ASP A 164 -0.90 -13.72 -1.85
C ASP A 164 -2.41 -13.89 -2.13
N GLY A 165 -3.16 -12.78 -2.25
CA GLY A 165 -4.60 -12.83 -2.53
C GLY A 165 -4.94 -13.40 -3.91
N PHE A 166 -4.15 -13.11 -4.94
CA PHE A 166 -4.31 -13.67 -6.28
C PHE A 166 -4.10 -15.19 -6.28
N GLU A 167 -2.99 -15.66 -5.73
CA GLU A 167 -2.64 -17.09 -5.70
C GLU A 167 -3.61 -17.89 -4.83
N GLU A 168 -4.15 -17.29 -3.76
CA GLU A 168 -5.17 -17.91 -2.91
C GLU A 168 -6.47 -18.13 -3.68
N VAL A 169 -7.01 -17.08 -4.32
CA VAL A 169 -8.28 -17.17 -5.05
C VAL A 169 -8.19 -18.08 -6.27
N THR A 170 -7.06 -18.08 -6.98
CA THR A 170 -6.84 -18.93 -8.15
C THR A 170 -6.40 -20.35 -7.81
N GLY A 171 -6.12 -20.64 -6.53
CA GLY A 171 -5.61 -21.95 -6.09
C GLY A 171 -4.22 -22.28 -6.62
N THR A 172 -3.41 -21.27 -6.92
CA THR A 172 -2.08 -21.42 -7.55
C THR A 172 -0.91 -21.17 -6.63
N LYS A 173 -1.16 -21.12 -5.32
CA LYS A 173 -0.15 -20.79 -4.31
C LYS A 173 1.14 -21.60 -4.53
N ASP A 174 2.27 -20.89 -4.59
CA ASP A 174 3.62 -21.40 -4.80
C ASP A 174 3.83 -22.19 -6.12
N ASN A 175 2.86 -22.14 -7.07
CA ASN A 175 2.92 -22.86 -8.32
C ASN A 175 2.90 -21.94 -9.57
N CYS A 176 2.85 -20.65 -9.39
CA CYS A 176 2.84 -19.71 -10.51
C CYS A 176 4.19 -19.67 -11.23
N LEU A 177 4.13 -19.68 -12.57
CA LEU A 177 5.27 -19.56 -13.47
C LEU A 177 5.28 -18.14 -14.06
N TYR A 178 5.89 -17.21 -13.34
CA TYR A 178 6.01 -15.83 -13.80
C TYR A 178 7.13 -15.66 -14.82
N SER A 179 6.84 -14.95 -15.92
CA SER A 179 7.88 -14.50 -16.86
C SER A 179 8.69 -13.34 -16.26
N GLN A 180 8.04 -12.51 -15.44
CA GLN A 180 8.66 -11.44 -14.67
C GLN A 180 7.95 -11.29 -13.32
N GLU A 181 8.73 -11.07 -12.27
CA GLU A 181 8.26 -10.68 -10.93
C GLU A 181 8.64 -9.23 -10.67
N LEU A 182 7.66 -8.38 -10.35
CA LEU A 182 7.83 -6.94 -10.21
C LEU A 182 7.54 -6.50 -8.76
N THR A 183 8.20 -5.43 -8.33
CA THR A 183 8.17 -4.99 -6.93
C THR A 183 7.04 -4.02 -6.61
N SER A 184 6.35 -3.47 -7.61
CA SER A 184 5.22 -2.57 -7.39
C SER A 184 4.02 -2.88 -8.26
N THR A 185 2.84 -2.43 -7.82
CA THR A 185 1.60 -2.51 -8.61
C THR A 185 1.69 -1.66 -9.88
N GLY A 186 2.31 -0.48 -9.78
CA GLY A 186 2.51 0.41 -10.93
C GLY A 186 3.40 -0.21 -12.00
N ASP A 187 4.47 -0.93 -11.62
CA ASP A 187 5.35 -1.61 -12.58
C ASP A 187 4.61 -2.71 -13.34
N VAL A 188 3.69 -3.44 -12.69
CA VAL A 188 2.85 -4.43 -13.38
C VAL A 188 1.98 -3.77 -14.43
N VAL A 189 1.28 -2.68 -14.09
CA VAL A 189 0.45 -1.92 -15.04
C VAL A 189 1.29 -1.43 -16.20
N GLN A 190 2.45 -0.83 -15.93
CA GLN A 190 3.35 -0.32 -16.97
C GLN A 190 3.89 -1.44 -17.88
N THR A 191 4.28 -2.58 -17.30
CA THR A 191 4.82 -3.71 -18.09
C THR A 191 3.75 -4.31 -19.00
N VAL A 192 2.52 -4.48 -18.49
CA VAL A 192 1.40 -5.00 -19.28
C VAL A 192 1.02 -4.01 -20.39
N SER A 193 1.03 -2.71 -20.12
CA SER A 193 0.72 -1.68 -21.13
C SER A 193 1.71 -1.64 -22.30
N GLY A 194 2.94 -2.10 -22.07
CA GLY A 194 4.00 -2.15 -23.10
C GLY A 194 4.12 -3.49 -23.83
N ASN A 195 3.33 -4.50 -23.48
CA ASN A 195 3.46 -5.84 -24.08
C ASN A 195 2.09 -6.44 -24.46
N PRO A 196 1.77 -6.50 -25.79
CA PRO A 196 0.50 -7.05 -26.29
C PRO A 196 0.23 -8.51 -25.87
N ASN A 197 1.25 -9.25 -25.49
CA ASN A 197 1.13 -10.66 -25.10
C ASN A 197 1.06 -10.86 -23.59
N ALA A 198 1.18 -9.78 -22.81
CA ALA A 198 1.19 -9.87 -21.35
C ALA A 198 -0.21 -10.03 -20.76
N ILE A 199 -0.24 -10.78 -19.66
CA ILE A 199 -1.31 -10.78 -18.67
C ILE A 199 -0.67 -10.43 -17.32
N GLY A 200 -1.36 -9.60 -16.54
CA GLY A 200 -0.96 -9.26 -15.18
C GLY A 200 -2.16 -9.18 -14.25
N TYR A 201 -1.89 -8.98 -12.99
CA TYR A 201 -2.92 -8.69 -11.98
C TYR A 201 -2.51 -7.47 -11.16
N ALA A 202 -3.47 -6.61 -10.86
CA ALA A 202 -3.25 -5.37 -10.13
C ALA A 202 -4.48 -5.00 -9.28
N SER A 203 -4.28 -4.18 -8.25
CA SER A 203 -5.39 -3.50 -7.59
C SER A 203 -6.22 -2.73 -8.62
N VAL A 204 -7.54 -2.89 -8.57
CA VAL A 204 -8.45 -2.12 -9.45
C VAL A 204 -8.27 -0.62 -9.24
N ALA A 205 -7.97 -0.19 -8.02
CA ALA A 205 -7.67 1.19 -7.70
C ALA A 205 -6.46 1.76 -8.47
N ALA A 206 -5.50 0.91 -8.86
CA ALA A 206 -4.30 1.31 -9.60
C ALA A 206 -4.45 1.24 -11.13
N VAL A 207 -5.53 0.63 -11.64
CA VAL A 207 -5.74 0.48 -13.08
C VAL A 207 -6.11 1.82 -13.73
N ASN A 208 -5.58 2.06 -14.91
CA ASN A 208 -5.85 3.25 -15.73
C ASN A 208 -6.06 2.85 -17.21
N ASP A 209 -6.30 3.82 -18.08
CA ASP A 209 -6.63 3.63 -19.50
C ASP A 209 -5.49 3.03 -20.36
N THR A 210 -4.29 2.83 -19.80
CA THR A 210 -3.16 2.22 -20.51
C THR A 210 -3.24 0.71 -20.59
N VAL A 211 -4.12 0.08 -19.81
CA VAL A 211 -4.38 -1.36 -19.81
C VAL A 211 -5.89 -1.64 -19.86
N LYS A 212 -6.25 -2.84 -20.29
CA LYS A 212 -7.64 -3.30 -20.31
C LYS A 212 -7.89 -4.28 -19.17
N LEU A 213 -8.96 -4.03 -18.40
CA LEU A 213 -9.52 -4.99 -17.45
C LEU A 213 -10.22 -6.13 -18.20
N VAL A 214 -9.96 -7.35 -17.76
CA VAL A 214 -10.64 -8.57 -18.20
C VAL A 214 -11.68 -8.95 -17.16
N SER A 215 -12.89 -9.30 -17.61
CA SER A 215 -13.90 -9.86 -16.73
C SER A 215 -13.46 -11.22 -16.18
N VAL A 216 -13.91 -11.57 -15.00
CA VAL A 216 -13.70 -12.88 -14.41
C VAL A 216 -15.04 -13.53 -14.15
N GLU A 217 -15.26 -14.73 -14.69
CA GLU A 217 -16.56 -15.44 -14.61
C GLU A 217 -17.73 -14.56 -15.11
N GLY A 218 -17.52 -13.79 -16.19
CA GLY A 218 -18.50 -12.87 -16.74
C GLY A 218 -18.72 -11.58 -15.93
N THR A 219 -17.97 -11.37 -14.86
CA THR A 219 -18.12 -10.20 -13.98
C THR A 219 -16.93 -9.27 -14.12
N ILE A 220 -17.18 -8.01 -14.47
CA ILE A 220 -16.15 -6.95 -14.50
C ILE A 220 -15.90 -6.40 -13.09
N PRO A 221 -14.65 -6.10 -12.69
CA PRO A 221 -14.31 -5.59 -11.37
C PRO A 221 -14.68 -4.10 -11.19
N THR A 222 -15.97 -3.81 -11.08
CA THR A 222 -16.47 -2.47 -10.70
C THR A 222 -16.59 -2.35 -9.19
N ILE A 223 -16.59 -1.13 -8.67
CA ILE A 223 -16.87 -0.85 -7.25
C ILE A 223 -18.13 -1.59 -6.78
N GLU A 224 -19.22 -1.52 -7.57
CA GLU A 224 -20.49 -2.19 -7.26
C GLU A 224 -20.34 -3.71 -7.19
N ASN A 225 -19.66 -4.34 -8.16
CA ASN A 225 -19.47 -5.78 -8.19
C ASN A 225 -18.53 -6.30 -7.09
N ILE A 226 -17.57 -5.48 -6.68
CA ILE A 226 -16.70 -5.76 -5.54
C ILE A 226 -17.52 -5.65 -4.25
N GLN A 227 -18.27 -4.55 -4.08
CA GLN A 227 -19.06 -4.27 -2.89
C GLN A 227 -20.14 -5.32 -2.59
N ASN A 228 -20.79 -5.82 -3.63
CA ASN A 228 -21.85 -6.83 -3.48
C ASN A 228 -21.33 -8.28 -3.54
N GLY A 229 -20.01 -8.48 -3.69
CA GLY A 229 -19.36 -9.79 -3.71
C GLY A 229 -19.57 -10.58 -5.00
N ASN A 230 -20.06 -9.97 -6.07
CA ASN A 230 -20.19 -10.61 -7.38
C ASN A 230 -18.82 -10.86 -8.02
N TYR A 231 -17.89 -9.89 -7.91
CA TYR A 231 -16.50 -10.08 -8.33
C TYR A 231 -15.75 -10.89 -7.27
N LYS A 232 -15.22 -12.05 -7.64
CA LYS A 232 -14.68 -13.03 -6.70
C LYS A 232 -13.19 -12.79 -6.35
N VAL A 233 -12.43 -12.16 -7.25
CA VAL A 233 -11.00 -11.94 -7.05
C VAL A 233 -10.80 -10.63 -6.28
N GLN A 234 -11.02 -10.67 -4.98
CA GLN A 234 -10.99 -9.52 -4.09
C GLN A 234 -10.28 -9.84 -2.78
N ARG A 235 -9.87 -8.81 -2.05
CA ARG A 235 -9.14 -8.92 -0.78
C ARG A 235 -9.33 -7.69 0.09
N ASN A 236 -8.91 -7.79 1.33
CA ASN A 236 -8.92 -6.68 2.27
C ASN A 236 -7.70 -5.75 2.10
N PHE A 237 -7.92 -4.45 2.30
CA PHE A 237 -6.89 -3.48 2.65
C PHE A 237 -6.91 -3.28 4.15
N VAL A 238 -5.75 -3.45 4.78
CA VAL A 238 -5.61 -3.58 6.22
C VAL A 238 -4.57 -2.58 6.73
N LEU A 239 -4.94 -1.79 7.73
CA LEU A 239 -3.99 -1.05 8.56
C LEU A 239 -3.50 -1.96 9.68
N VAL A 240 -2.20 -2.01 9.89
CA VAL A 240 -1.56 -2.90 10.85
C VAL A 240 -0.87 -2.06 11.93
N THR A 241 -1.14 -2.39 13.19
CA THR A 241 -0.53 -1.75 14.37
C THR A 241 -0.03 -2.79 15.36
N ARG A 242 0.86 -2.40 16.28
CA ARG A 242 1.29 -3.26 17.40
C ARG A 242 0.21 -3.29 18.47
N LYS A 243 -0.01 -4.47 19.09
CA LYS A 243 -1.01 -4.63 20.15
C LYS A 243 -0.58 -3.98 21.46
N ASP A 244 0.67 -4.15 21.84
CA ASP A 244 1.17 -3.78 23.15
C ASP A 244 1.93 -2.44 23.19
N THR A 245 1.90 -1.71 22.06
CA THR A 245 2.55 -0.41 21.96
C THR A 245 1.54 0.60 21.46
N PRO A 246 1.12 1.57 22.30
CA PRO A 246 0.21 2.61 21.85
C PRO A 246 0.87 3.44 20.73
N LEU A 247 0.05 3.87 19.78
CA LEU A 247 0.47 4.83 18.77
C LEU A 247 0.78 6.18 19.44
N SER A 248 1.60 7.00 18.80
CA SER A 248 1.72 8.42 19.17
C SER A 248 0.36 9.12 18.97
N GLU A 249 0.14 10.27 19.60
CA GLU A 249 -1.11 11.04 19.46
C GLU A 249 -1.41 11.29 17.97
N ALA A 250 -0.44 11.79 17.20
CA ALA A 250 -0.59 12.05 15.77
C ALA A 250 -0.92 10.78 14.95
N ALA A 251 -0.27 9.65 15.26
CA ALA A 251 -0.53 8.39 14.56
C ALA A 251 -1.88 7.78 14.93
N GLN A 252 -2.33 7.95 16.18
CA GLN A 252 -3.65 7.51 16.62
C GLN A 252 -4.75 8.34 15.94
N ASP A 253 -4.61 9.66 15.91
CA ASP A 253 -5.58 10.55 15.29
C ASP A 253 -5.72 10.26 13.79
N PHE A 254 -4.60 10.06 13.10
CA PHE A 254 -4.63 9.64 11.68
C PHE A 254 -5.26 8.25 11.51
N PHE A 255 -4.94 7.29 12.37
CA PHE A 255 -5.55 5.96 12.34
C PHE A 255 -7.07 6.03 12.55
N ASP A 256 -7.52 6.82 13.54
CA ASP A 256 -8.94 7.01 13.84
C ASP A 256 -9.66 7.68 12.67
N PHE A 257 -9.05 8.70 12.04
CA PHE A 257 -9.55 9.30 10.79
C PHE A 257 -9.67 8.26 9.68
N ALA A 258 -8.60 7.53 9.37
CA ALA A 258 -8.55 6.55 8.29
C ALA A 258 -9.54 5.38 8.49
N THR A 259 -9.90 5.09 9.73
CA THR A 259 -10.86 4.04 10.10
C THR A 259 -12.27 4.59 10.39
N SER A 260 -12.50 5.90 10.26
CA SER A 260 -13.81 6.55 10.50
C SER A 260 -14.70 6.55 9.24
N PRO A 261 -16.00 6.79 9.38
CA PRO A 261 -16.89 7.00 8.23
C PRO A 261 -16.52 8.21 7.35
N GLN A 262 -15.73 9.16 7.86
CA GLN A 262 -15.25 10.31 7.07
C GLN A 262 -14.31 9.88 5.94
N ALA A 263 -13.58 8.78 6.12
CA ALA A 263 -12.69 8.21 5.11
C ALA A 263 -13.43 7.53 3.94
N ASP A 264 -14.72 7.19 4.09
CA ASP A 264 -15.44 6.33 3.12
C ASP A 264 -15.51 6.95 1.71
N SER A 265 -15.74 8.27 1.63
CA SER A 265 -15.76 8.97 0.33
C SER A 265 -14.39 8.99 -0.34
N LEU A 266 -13.33 9.21 0.43
CA LEU A 266 -11.95 9.23 -0.05
C LEU A 266 -11.50 7.83 -0.54
N ILE A 267 -11.85 6.79 0.21
CA ILE A 267 -11.59 5.40 -0.17
C ILE A 267 -12.31 5.05 -1.48
N THR A 268 -13.57 5.48 -1.64
CA THR A 268 -14.34 5.26 -2.87
C THR A 268 -13.73 6.01 -4.05
N GLU A 269 -13.33 7.26 -3.87
CA GLU A 269 -12.67 8.08 -4.90
C GLU A 269 -11.31 7.50 -5.30
N ALA A 270 -10.59 6.91 -4.35
CA ALA A 270 -9.35 6.18 -4.62
C ALA A 270 -9.57 4.88 -5.41
N GLY A 271 -10.82 4.41 -5.57
CA GLY A 271 -11.18 3.23 -6.36
C GLY A 271 -11.27 1.92 -5.55
N ALA A 272 -11.38 2.00 -4.23
CA ALA A 272 -11.63 0.88 -3.33
C ALA A 272 -13.03 0.96 -2.69
N VAL A 273 -13.48 -0.12 -2.07
CA VAL A 273 -14.79 -0.19 -1.41
C VAL A 273 -14.59 -0.05 0.10
N PRO A 274 -15.12 1.00 0.75
CA PRO A 274 -15.03 1.13 2.20
C PRO A 274 -15.80 -0.01 2.89
N VAL A 275 -15.30 -0.45 4.05
CA VAL A 275 -16.01 -1.46 4.85
C VAL A 275 -17.24 -0.87 5.51
N LYS A 276 -18.31 -1.65 5.59
CA LYS A 276 -19.49 -1.23 6.38
C LYS A 276 -19.14 -1.25 7.85
N ARG A 277 -19.30 -0.12 8.50
CA ARG A 277 -19.07 0.09 9.93
C ARG A 277 -20.39 0.14 10.68
#